data_b2d76b398d9961821e11f6aeca518bee
#
_entry.id   b2d76b398d9961821e11f6aeca518bee
#
_cell.length_a   1.000
_cell.length_b   1.000
_cell.length_c   1.000
_cell.angle_alpha   90.00
_cell.angle_beta   90.00
_cell.angle_gamma   90.00
#
_symmetry.space_group_name_H-M   'P 1'
#
loop_
_entity.id
_entity.type
_entity.pdbx_description
1 polymer ?
#
loop_
_entity_poly.entity_id
_entity_poly.type
_entity_poly.pdbx_seq_one_letter_code
_entity_poly.pdbx_strand_id
1 'polypeptide(L)'
;VEFRRLGRSGLTISAIAYGNWLTHGSQVEEDAAHACVRAALDAGITTFDTADVYAGTRAESVLGRALAGQRREGLEVFTKVYWPTGPGQNDRGLSRKHITESCHASLRRLQTDYVDLYQAHRYDPTVPLEETMTAFADLVRAGKVLYVGVSEWRAEEIAAAAALARDLGIQLISNQPQYSMLWRVIEDEVVPTSEKEGLSQIVWSPLAQGVLTGKYLPGQQPPPDSRGGHSEAGGSMQRFLRDDVLTHVQELRPIAADLGLSMAQLAVAWVLQNPNVAAAIIGASRPEQVQDNVQAAGVRLGADVLRRIDEVLGDVVERDPAKTSRG
;
A
#
# COMPACT_ATOMS: atom_id res chain seq x y z
N VAL A 1 -6.15 -14.91 -8.75
CA VAL A 1 -5.92 -14.15 -7.50
C VAL A 1 -7.10 -14.34 -6.55
N GLU A 2 -6.83 -14.47 -5.24
CA GLU A 2 -7.86 -14.47 -4.20
C GLU A 2 -8.48 -13.07 -4.06
N PHE A 3 -9.77 -13.00 -3.71
CA PHE A 3 -10.47 -11.75 -3.47
C PHE A 3 -10.93 -11.66 -2.00
N ARG A 4 -10.87 -10.46 -1.42
CA ARG A 4 -11.24 -10.19 -0.02
C ARG A 4 -12.12 -8.97 0.10
N ARG A 5 -13.01 -8.95 1.08
CA ARG A 5 -13.77 -7.74 1.41
C ARG A 5 -12.88 -6.68 2.03
N LEU A 6 -13.10 -5.43 1.66
CA LEU A 6 -12.41 -4.29 2.24
C LEU A 6 -13.24 -3.71 3.39
N GLY A 7 -12.80 -3.94 4.60
CA GLY A 7 -13.53 -3.58 5.81
C GLY A 7 -14.92 -4.21 5.89
N ARG A 8 -15.82 -3.57 6.58
CA ARG A 8 -17.25 -3.94 6.65
C ARG A 8 -18.04 -3.33 5.51
N SER A 9 -17.46 -3.18 4.34
CA SER A 9 -18.14 -2.64 3.15
C SER A 9 -18.59 -3.75 2.20
N GLY A 10 -19.33 -3.38 1.16
CA GLY A 10 -19.67 -4.28 0.05
C GLY A 10 -18.54 -4.45 -0.97
N LEU A 11 -17.47 -3.63 -0.89
CA LEU A 11 -16.38 -3.67 -1.85
C LEU A 11 -15.51 -4.91 -1.66
N THR A 12 -15.31 -5.65 -2.73
CA THR A 12 -14.41 -6.79 -2.80
C THR A 12 -13.22 -6.41 -3.70
N ILE A 13 -12.00 -6.70 -3.25
CA ILE A 13 -10.75 -6.32 -3.91
C ILE A 13 -9.85 -7.54 -4.11
N SER A 14 -8.93 -7.49 -5.07
CA SER A 14 -7.91 -8.53 -5.20
C SER A 14 -6.92 -8.47 -4.03
N ALA A 15 -6.62 -9.63 -3.43
CA ALA A 15 -5.72 -9.72 -2.27
C ALA A 15 -4.27 -9.32 -2.57
N ILE A 16 -3.91 -9.27 -3.84
CA ILE A 16 -2.71 -8.63 -4.36
C ILE A 16 -3.19 -7.40 -5.13
N ALA A 17 -2.71 -6.21 -4.75
CA ALA A 17 -2.95 -4.96 -5.45
C ALA A 17 -1.67 -4.50 -6.17
N TYR A 18 -1.83 -3.88 -7.33
CA TYR A 18 -0.70 -3.32 -8.07
C TYR A 18 -0.52 -1.84 -7.72
N GLY A 19 0.66 -1.49 -7.19
CA GLY A 19 1.03 -0.11 -6.82
C GLY A 19 2.13 0.46 -7.71
N ASN A 20 2.10 1.75 -7.96
CA ASN A 20 3.00 2.40 -8.91
C ASN A 20 3.89 3.51 -8.31
N TRP A 21 4.07 3.54 -6.99
CA TRP A 21 4.78 4.62 -6.30
C TRP A 21 6.13 5.00 -6.92
N LEU A 22 7.02 4.03 -7.18
CA LEU A 22 8.36 4.29 -7.72
C LEU A 22 8.53 3.83 -9.18
N THR A 23 7.53 3.17 -9.74
CA THR A 23 7.68 2.49 -11.02
C THR A 23 7.14 3.30 -12.21
N HIS A 24 6.07 4.08 -12.02
CA HIS A 24 5.45 4.80 -13.13
C HIS A 24 5.91 6.27 -13.18
N GLY A 25 6.48 6.65 -14.30
CA GLY A 25 6.86 8.03 -14.57
C GLY A 25 8.14 8.52 -13.86
N SER A 26 8.87 7.61 -13.18
CA SER A 26 10.13 7.91 -12.50
C SER A 26 11.25 6.92 -12.83
N GLN A 27 11.21 5.71 -12.27
CA GLN A 27 12.29 4.71 -12.41
C GLN A 27 12.09 3.77 -13.60
N VAL A 28 10.88 3.70 -14.16
CA VAL A 28 10.52 2.77 -15.23
C VAL A 28 9.96 3.54 -16.40
N GLU A 29 10.45 3.24 -17.60
CA GLU A 29 9.92 3.78 -18.84
C GLU A 29 8.44 3.40 -19.02
N GLU A 30 7.66 4.24 -19.70
CA GLU A 30 6.21 4.10 -19.79
C GLU A 30 5.77 2.77 -20.42
N ASP A 31 6.49 2.29 -21.44
CA ASP A 31 6.19 1.00 -22.09
C ASP A 31 6.35 -0.19 -21.12
N ALA A 32 7.38 -0.15 -20.29
CA ALA A 32 7.60 -1.17 -19.27
C ALA A 32 6.55 -1.08 -18.14
N ALA A 33 6.14 0.14 -17.77
CA ALA A 33 5.03 0.35 -16.83
C ALA A 33 3.72 -0.23 -17.37
N HIS A 34 3.40 0.01 -18.65
CA HIS A 34 2.23 -0.57 -19.33
C HIS A 34 2.31 -2.10 -19.41
N ALA A 35 3.50 -2.66 -19.65
CA ALA A 35 3.70 -4.11 -19.65
C ALA A 35 3.44 -4.73 -18.28
N CYS A 36 3.86 -4.07 -17.18
CA CYS A 36 3.57 -4.51 -15.82
C CYS A 36 2.08 -4.44 -15.49
N VAL A 37 1.36 -3.38 -15.90
CA VAL A 37 -0.10 -3.28 -15.71
C VAL A 37 -0.83 -4.38 -16.47
N ARG A 38 -0.45 -4.66 -17.74
CA ARG A 38 -1.02 -5.79 -18.49
C ARG A 38 -0.77 -7.12 -17.79
N ALA A 39 0.45 -7.36 -17.32
CA ALA A 39 0.76 -8.58 -16.58
C ALA A 39 -0.07 -8.71 -15.28
N ALA A 40 -0.36 -7.58 -14.61
CA ALA A 40 -1.23 -7.57 -13.45
C ALA A 40 -2.68 -7.95 -13.81
N LEU A 41 -3.23 -7.37 -14.88
CA LEU A 41 -4.57 -7.70 -15.40
C LEU A 41 -4.65 -9.16 -15.83
N ASP A 42 -3.67 -9.65 -16.59
CA ASP A 42 -3.60 -11.04 -17.06
C ASP A 42 -3.50 -12.05 -15.90
N ALA A 43 -2.85 -11.65 -14.80
CA ALA A 43 -2.79 -12.42 -13.57
C ALA A 43 -4.08 -12.35 -12.71
N GLY A 44 -5.08 -11.57 -13.14
CA GLY A 44 -6.35 -11.39 -12.44
C GLY A 44 -6.32 -10.38 -11.29
N ILE A 45 -5.32 -9.49 -11.24
CA ILE A 45 -5.32 -8.33 -10.34
C ILE A 45 -6.28 -7.30 -10.91
N THR A 46 -7.23 -6.87 -10.10
CA THR A 46 -8.22 -5.82 -10.47
C THR A 46 -8.02 -4.53 -9.69
N THR A 47 -7.23 -4.57 -8.61
CA THR A 47 -7.02 -3.45 -7.69
C THR A 47 -5.70 -2.74 -8.01
N PHE A 48 -5.80 -1.43 -8.32
CA PHE A 48 -4.68 -0.56 -8.69
C PHE A 48 -4.58 0.61 -7.72
N ASP A 49 -3.41 0.78 -7.10
CA ASP A 49 -3.14 1.83 -6.10
C ASP A 49 -2.12 2.84 -6.62
N THR A 50 -2.49 4.12 -6.52
CA THR A 50 -1.63 5.26 -6.87
C THR A 50 -1.79 6.39 -5.86
N ALA A 51 -1.21 7.57 -6.10
CA ALA A 51 -1.44 8.81 -5.36
C ALA A 51 -1.17 10.03 -6.26
N ASP A 52 -1.80 11.15 -5.90
CA ASP A 52 -1.66 12.40 -6.61
C ASP A 52 -0.21 12.88 -6.74
N VAL A 53 0.60 12.67 -5.70
CA VAL A 53 1.99 13.15 -5.62
C VAL A 53 3.00 12.26 -6.35
N TYR A 54 2.66 11.00 -6.67
CA TYR A 54 3.63 10.05 -7.21
C TYR A 54 4.23 10.52 -8.54
N ALA A 55 5.57 10.47 -8.62
CA ALA A 55 6.35 10.95 -9.77
C ALA A 55 5.99 12.39 -10.21
N GLY A 56 5.71 13.28 -9.24
CA GLY A 56 5.30 14.67 -9.53
C GLY A 56 4.00 14.70 -10.33
N THR A 57 3.01 13.92 -9.91
CA THR A 57 1.68 13.74 -10.49
C THR A 57 1.60 12.86 -11.75
N ARG A 58 2.73 12.45 -12.35
CA ARG A 58 2.76 11.68 -13.61
C ARG A 58 2.27 10.23 -13.46
N ALA A 59 2.44 9.63 -12.27
CA ALA A 59 2.09 8.22 -12.05
C ALA A 59 0.61 7.92 -12.32
N GLU A 60 -0.30 8.82 -11.93
CA GLU A 60 -1.73 8.68 -12.24
C GLU A 60 -2.01 8.76 -13.74
N SER A 61 -1.31 9.65 -14.46
CA SER A 61 -1.49 9.78 -15.92
C SER A 61 -1.00 8.53 -16.67
N VAL A 62 0.12 7.94 -16.24
CA VAL A 62 0.63 6.68 -16.81
C VAL A 62 -0.35 5.53 -16.52
N LEU A 63 -0.87 5.45 -15.29
CA LEU A 63 -1.84 4.42 -14.92
C LEU A 63 -3.14 4.58 -15.73
N GLY A 64 -3.67 5.81 -15.86
CA GLY A 64 -4.87 6.09 -16.64
C GLY A 64 -4.74 5.63 -18.10
N ARG A 65 -3.59 5.90 -18.75
CA ARG A 65 -3.32 5.40 -20.10
C ARG A 65 -3.17 3.88 -20.15
N ALA A 66 -2.52 3.29 -19.17
CA ALA A 66 -2.33 1.83 -19.11
C ALA A 66 -3.66 1.06 -18.92
N LEU A 67 -4.63 1.66 -18.24
CA LEU A 67 -5.96 1.09 -18.01
C LEU A 67 -6.97 1.47 -19.10
N ALA A 68 -6.60 2.35 -20.05
CA ALA A 68 -7.49 2.76 -21.13
C ALA A 68 -8.00 1.56 -21.93
N GLY A 69 -9.31 1.54 -22.22
CA GLY A 69 -9.96 0.44 -22.93
C GLY A 69 -10.33 -0.76 -22.06
N GLN A 70 -9.93 -0.80 -20.80
CA GLN A 70 -10.44 -1.81 -19.86
C GLN A 70 -11.86 -1.43 -19.42
N ARG A 71 -12.66 -2.46 -19.10
CA ARG A 71 -13.99 -2.26 -18.53
C ARG A 71 -13.86 -1.66 -17.11
N ARG A 72 -14.26 -0.38 -16.94
CA ARG A 72 -14.06 0.38 -15.70
C ARG A 72 -14.66 -0.32 -14.46
N GLU A 73 -15.85 -0.90 -14.61
CA GLU A 73 -16.56 -1.59 -13.52
C GLU A 73 -15.90 -2.90 -13.11
N GLY A 74 -14.91 -3.37 -13.84
CA GLY A 74 -14.08 -4.54 -13.49
C GLY A 74 -12.80 -4.20 -12.76
N LEU A 75 -12.61 -2.92 -12.39
CA LEU A 75 -11.39 -2.42 -11.76
C LEU A 75 -11.71 -1.69 -10.45
N GLU A 76 -10.85 -1.83 -9.46
CA GLU A 76 -10.82 -1.00 -8.26
C GLU A 76 -9.60 -0.07 -8.36
N VAL A 77 -9.86 1.23 -8.56
CA VAL A 77 -8.83 2.26 -8.71
C VAL A 77 -8.78 3.12 -7.45
N PHE A 78 -7.62 3.13 -6.79
CA PHE A 78 -7.37 3.82 -5.53
C PHE A 78 -6.37 4.95 -5.74
N THR A 79 -6.66 6.12 -5.16
CA THR A 79 -5.69 7.23 -5.11
C THR A 79 -5.74 7.95 -3.77
N LYS A 80 -4.85 8.91 -3.56
CA LYS A 80 -4.61 9.53 -2.26
C LYS A 80 -4.34 11.03 -2.41
N VAL A 81 -4.56 11.77 -1.30
CA VAL A 81 -4.33 13.21 -1.19
C VAL A 81 -3.66 13.55 0.14
N TYR A 82 -2.66 14.43 0.11
CA TYR A 82 -2.02 15.07 1.26
C TYR A 82 -0.76 15.86 0.86
N TRP A 83 0.20 15.19 0.20
CA TRP A 83 1.51 15.75 -0.09
C TRP A 83 1.44 16.89 -1.11
N PRO A 84 2.42 17.82 -1.12
CA PRO A 84 2.41 18.93 -2.07
C PRO A 84 2.37 18.45 -3.52
N THR A 85 1.41 18.96 -4.30
CA THR A 85 1.29 18.75 -5.75
C THR A 85 1.61 19.99 -6.56
N GLY A 86 1.91 21.12 -5.90
CA GLY A 86 2.26 22.39 -6.48
C GLY A 86 2.92 23.33 -5.46
N PRO A 87 3.30 24.54 -5.86
CA PRO A 87 4.02 25.50 -5.03
C PRO A 87 3.10 26.31 -4.08
N GLY A 88 1.77 26.25 -4.28
CA GLY A 88 0.82 27.07 -3.54
C GLY A 88 0.62 26.58 -2.10
N GLN A 89 0.22 27.51 -1.21
CA GLN A 89 -0.02 27.19 0.21
C GLN A 89 -1.13 26.16 0.40
N ASN A 90 -2.10 26.14 -0.51
CA ASN A 90 -3.23 25.21 -0.48
C ASN A 90 -3.06 23.99 -1.41
N ASP A 91 -1.86 23.76 -1.94
CA ASP A 91 -1.57 22.61 -2.80
C ASP A 91 -1.15 21.37 -1.99
N ARG A 92 -1.49 21.30 -0.70
CA ARG A 92 -1.14 20.24 0.25
C ARG A 92 -2.11 20.17 1.41
N GLY A 93 -2.00 19.10 2.20
CA GLY A 93 -2.76 18.86 3.43
C GLY A 93 -4.15 18.30 3.16
N LEU A 94 -5.01 18.37 4.18
CA LEU A 94 -6.35 17.81 4.14
C LEU A 94 -7.44 18.85 4.29
N SER A 95 -7.18 20.11 3.88
CA SER A 95 -8.24 21.11 3.80
C SER A 95 -9.30 20.70 2.78
N ARG A 96 -10.53 21.13 2.99
CA ARG A 96 -11.63 20.94 2.04
C ARG A 96 -11.24 21.37 0.61
N LYS A 97 -10.54 22.51 0.49
CA LYS A 97 -10.08 23.02 -0.81
C LYS A 97 -9.17 22.02 -1.49
N HIS A 98 -8.09 21.59 -0.81
CA HIS A 98 -7.10 20.70 -1.41
C HIS A 98 -7.69 19.31 -1.72
N ILE A 99 -8.46 18.73 -0.81
CA ILE A 99 -9.14 17.44 -1.04
C ILE A 99 -10.00 17.49 -2.31
N THR A 100 -10.81 18.54 -2.46
CA THR A 100 -11.72 18.65 -3.61
C THR A 100 -10.98 18.87 -4.92
N GLU A 101 -10.04 19.79 -4.95
CA GLU A 101 -9.27 20.13 -6.17
C GLU A 101 -8.35 19.00 -6.59
N SER A 102 -7.68 18.35 -5.63
CA SER A 102 -6.84 17.18 -5.88
C SER A 102 -7.64 15.99 -6.41
N CYS A 103 -8.82 15.72 -5.85
CA CYS A 103 -9.71 14.67 -6.37
C CYS A 103 -10.05 14.92 -7.85
N HIS A 104 -10.51 16.13 -8.20
CA HIS A 104 -10.83 16.46 -9.58
C HIS A 104 -9.61 16.38 -10.51
N ALA A 105 -8.43 16.76 -10.03
CA ALA A 105 -7.19 16.64 -10.80
C ALA A 105 -6.80 15.16 -11.01
N SER A 106 -6.91 14.32 -9.98
CA SER A 106 -6.66 12.88 -10.06
C SER A 106 -7.60 12.19 -11.04
N LEU A 107 -8.89 12.52 -11.02
CA LEU A 107 -9.87 11.97 -11.98
C LEU A 107 -9.49 12.31 -13.42
N ARG A 108 -9.05 13.54 -13.71
CA ARG A 108 -8.57 13.93 -15.05
C ARG A 108 -7.33 13.14 -15.47
N ARG A 109 -6.34 12.97 -14.57
CA ARG A 109 -5.11 12.21 -14.85
C ARG A 109 -5.38 10.73 -15.05
N LEU A 110 -6.26 10.15 -14.24
CA LEU A 110 -6.68 8.75 -14.34
C LEU A 110 -7.67 8.48 -15.49
N GLN A 111 -8.21 9.53 -16.12
CA GLN A 111 -9.18 9.44 -17.22
C GLN A 111 -10.44 8.65 -16.83
N THR A 112 -10.98 8.94 -15.64
CA THR A 112 -12.16 8.28 -15.08
C THR A 112 -13.06 9.30 -14.39
N ASP A 113 -14.35 8.98 -14.26
CA ASP A 113 -15.34 9.85 -13.62
C ASP A 113 -15.40 9.69 -12.09
N TYR A 114 -14.88 8.57 -11.59
CA TYR A 114 -14.83 8.26 -10.16
C TYR A 114 -13.64 7.37 -9.81
N VAL A 115 -13.26 7.39 -8.54
CA VAL A 115 -12.35 6.39 -7.94
C VAL A 115 -13.11 5.53 -6.94
N ASP A 116 -12.68 4.27 -6.82
CA ASP A 116 -13.32 3.32 -5.89
C ASP A 116 -12.96 3.63 -4.46
N LEU A 117 -11.71 4.00 -4.20
CA LEU A 117 -11.23 4.39 -2.88
C LEU A 117 -10.38 5.67 -2.97
N TYR A 118 -10.74 6.68 -2.17
CA TYR A 118 -9.95 7.90 -2.01
C TYR A 118 -9.45 7.99 -0.58
N GLN A 119 -8.14 8.19 -0.42
CA GLN A 119 -7.48 8.03 0.87
C GLN A 119 -6.78 9.32 1.32
N ALA A 120 -6.91 9.66 2.62
CA ALA A 120 -6.03 10.62 3.26
C ALA A 120 -4.65 9.98 3.40
N HIS A 121 -3.64 10.45 2.62
CA HIS A 121 -2.32 9.85 2.53
C HIS A 121 -1.54 9.93 3.85
N ARG A 122 -1.83 10.94 4.68
CA ARG A 122 -1.35 11.13 6.06
C ARG A 122 -2.43 11.83 6.89
N TYR A 123 -2.30 11.78 8.21
CA TYR A 123 -3.09 12.62 9.10
C TYR A 123 -2.60 14.07 9.04
N ASP A 124 -3.52 15.03 9.03
CA ASP A 124 -3.18 16.46 9.04
C ASP A 124 -3.61 17.10 10.37
N PRO A 125 -2.68 17.29 11.32
CA PRO A 125 -3.00 17.88 12.60
C PRO A 125 -3.29 19.40 12.53
N THR A 126 -3.08 20.02 11.37
CA THR A 126 -3.28 21.46 11.17
C THR A 126 -4.67 21.81 10.66
N VAL A 127 -5.45 20.80 10.25
CA VAL A 127 -6.81 20.95 9.75
C VAL A 127 -7.79 20.25 10.69
N PRO A 128 -8.93 20.88 11.05
CA PRO A 128 -9.97 20.21 11.83
C PRO A 128 -10.41 18.91 11.15
N LEU A 129 -10.46 17.81 11.91
CA LEU A 129 -10.82 16.50 11.36
C LEU A 129 -12.22 16.48 10.76
N GLU A 130 -13.14 17.27 11.34
CA GLU A 130 -14.51 17.46 10.83
C GLU A 130 -14.53 18.07 9.43
N GLU A 131 -13.65 19.04 9.13
CA GLU A 131 -13.52 19.62 7.79
C GLU A 131 -13.05 18.58 6.79
N THR A 132 -12.00 17.83 7.14
CA THR A 132 -11.45 16.74 6.34
C THR A 132 -12.53 15.70 6.02
N MET A 133 -13.19 15.18 7.03
CA MET A 133 -14.19 14.12 6.86
C MET A 133 -15.43 14.61 6.10
N THR A 134 -15.84 15.87 6.31
CA THR A 134 -16.94 16.48 5.54
C THR A 134 -16.59 16.62 4.06
N ALA A 135 -15.36 17.01 3.73
CA ALA A 135 -14.89 17.09 2.34
C ALA A 135 -14.94 15.72 1.63
N PHE A 136 -14.49 14.66 2.30
CA PHE A 136 -14.62 13.29 1.78
C PHE A 136 -16.09 12.88 1.61
N ALA A 137 -16.95 13.18 2.58
CA ALA A 137 -18.38 12.87 2.50
C ALA A 137 -19.06 13.56 1.31
N ASP A 138 -18.70 14.80 1.04
CA ASP A 138 -19.25 15.56 -0.10
C ASP A 138 -18.80 14.96 -1.45
N LEU A 139 -17.56 14.49 -1.56
CA LEU A 139 -17.08 13.78 -2.77
C LEU A 139 -17.80 12.44 -2.98
N VAL A 140 -18.13 11.74 -1.88
CA VAL A 140 -18.95 10.51 -1.94
C VAL A 140 -20.37 10.85 -2.43
N ARG A 141 -21.02 11.87 -1.87
CA ARG A 141 -22.36 12.33 -2.29
C ARG A 141 -22.38 12.81 -3.75
N ALA A 142 -21.28 13.41 -4.21
CA ALA A 142 -21.11 13.84 -5.59
C ALA A 142 -20.82 12.67 -6.57
N GLY A 143 -20.66 11.44 -6.09
CA GLY A 143 -20.33 10.27 -6.89
C GLY A 143 -18.93 10.28 -7.51
N LYS A 144 -18.02 11.10 -6.98
CA LYS A 144 -16.61 11.18 -7.42
C LYS A 144 -15.72 10.16 -6.73
N VAL A 145 -16.13 9.71 -5.57
CA VAL A 145 -15.48 8.75 -4.69
C VAL A 145 -16.53 7.75 -4.23
N LEU A 146 -16.25 6.45 -4.31
CA LEU A 146 -17.21 5.45 -3.82
C LEU A 146 -16.98 5.14 -2.34
N TYR A 147 -15.72 5.00 -1.92
CA TYR A 147 -15.34 4.68 -0.55
C TYR A 147 -14.17 5.54 -0.06
N VAL A 148 -14.06 5.71 1.25
CA VAL A 148 -13.05 6.54 1.91
C VAL A 148 -12.11 5.67 2.74
N GLY A 149 -10.83 5.97 2.69
CA GLY A 149 -9.78 5.35 3.49
C GLY A 149 -8.76 6.36 4.02
N VAL A 150 -7.85 5.86 4.83
CA VAL A 150 -6.72 6.63 5.37
C VAL A 150 -5.42 5.86 5.15
N SER A 151 -4.27 6.48 5.43
CA SER A 151 -2.96 5.84 5.30
C SER A 151 -2.05 6.31 6.42
N GLU A 152 -1.39 5.36 7.10
CA GLU A 152 -0.46 5.61 8.19
C GLU A 152 -1.08 6.37 9.39
N TRP A 153 -2.38 6.22 9.62
CA TRP A 153 -3.05 6.83 10.76
C TRP A 153 -2.91 5.98 12.01
N ARG A 154 -2.85 6.62 13.17
CA ARG A 154 -2.81 5.98 14.48
C ARG A 154 -4.19 5.48 14.88
N ALA A 155 -4.24 4.61 15.87
CA ALA A 155 -5.46 4.01 16.38
C ALA A 155 -6.51 5.05 16.82
N GLU A 156 -6.09 6.07 17.57
CA GLU A 156 -6.98 7.14 18.04
C GLU A 156 -7.50 8.02 16.89
N GLU A 157 -6.68 8.29 15.88
CA GLU A 157 -7.05 9.05 14.68
C GLU A 157 -8.08 8.28 13.84
N ILE A 158 -7.87 6.97 13.68
CA ILE A 158 -8.81 6.07 12.99
C ILE A 158 -10.15 6.04 13.73
N ALA A 159 -10.15 5.86 15.05
CA ALA A 159 -11.36 5.79 15.84
C ALA A 159 -12.18 7.10 15.75
N ALA A 160 -11.50 8.26 15.85
CA ALA A 160 -12.15 9.57 15.73
C ALA A 160 -12.74 9.76 14.32
N ALA A 161 -12.00 9.45 13.27
CA ALA A 161 -12.49 9.57 11.89
C ALA A 161 -13.65 8.61 11.60
N ALA A 162 -13.61 7.38 12.11
CA ALA A 162 -14.68 6.41 11.93
C ALA A 162 -15.98 6.86 12.62
N ALA A 163 -15.90 7.52 13.79
CA ALA A 163 -17.06 8.11 14.45
C ALA A 163 -17.67 9.23 13.59
N LEU A 164 -16.86 10.19 13.13
CA LEU A 164 -17.31 11.27 12.24
C LEU A 164 -17.88 10.76 10.92
N ALA A 165 -17.28 9.72 10.35
CA ALA A 165 -17.79 9.11 9.12
C ALA A 165 -19.23 8.60 9.30
N ARG A 166 -19.53 7.93 10.42
CA ARG A 166 -20.88 7.47 10.74
C ARG A 166 -21.87 8.64 10.87
N ASP A 167 -21.48 9.71 11.56
CA ASP A 167 -22.32 10.91 11.73
C ASP A 167 -22.60 11.60 10.38
N LEU A 168 -21.65 11.53 9.44
CA LEU A 168 -21.78 12.08 8.10
C LEU A 168 -22.49 11.13 7.12
N GLY A 169 -22.88 9.93 7.55
CA GLY A 169 -23.55 8.94 6.72
C GLY A 169 -22.65 8.30 5.64
N ILE A 170 -21.33 8.26 5.87
CA ILE A 170 -20.35 7.55 5.07
C ILE A 170 -19.62 6.51 5.91
N GLN A 171 -18.80 5.68 5.25
CA GLN A 171 -18.02 4.64 5.91
C GLN A 171 -16.52 4.85 5.64
N LEU A 172 -15.71 4.82 6.70
CA LEU A 172 -14.27 4.68 6.61
C LEU A 172 -13.96 3.17 6.56
N ILE A 173 -13.35 2.68 5.49
CA ILE A 173 -13.27 1.23 5.24
C ILE A 173 -11.86 0.66 5.22
N SER A 174 -10.83 1.50 5.13
CA SER A 174 -9.45 1.05 5.04
C SER A 174 -8.46 1.97 5.73
N ASN A 175 -7.37 1.38 6.20
CA ASN A 175 -6.12 2.06 6.47
C ASN A 175 -5.02 1.44 5.60
N GLN A 176 -4.09 2.25 5.08
CA GLN A 176 -2.98 1.78 4.26
C GLN A 176 -1.64 2.02 4.96
N PRO A 177 -1.18 1.08 5.81
CA PRO A 177 0.07 1.18 6.55
C PRO A 177 1.21 0.45 5.87
N GLN A 178 2.46 0.78 6.25
CA GLN A 178 3.60 -0.09 6.06
C GLN A 178 3.43 -1.36 6.92
N TYR A 179 3.57 -2.53 6.30
CA TYR A 179 3.53 -3.79 7.04
C TYR A 179 4.33 -4.88 6.32
N SER A 180 5.18 -5.55 7.06
CA SER A 180 6.01 -6.66 6.58
C SER A 180 6.47 -7.50 7.76
N MET A 181 7.13 -8.62 7.51
CA MET A 181 7.78 -9.43 8.54
C MET A 181 8.73 -8.62 9.44
N LEU A 182 9.38 -7.56 8.90
CA LEU A 182 10.34 -6.72 9.62
C LEU A 182 9.72 -5.46 10.24
N TRP A 183 8.49 -5.11 9.87
CA TRP A 183 7.81 -3.89 10.32
C TRP A 183 6.39 -4.21 10.74
N ARG A 184 6.17 -4.36 12.04
CA ARG A 184 4.91 -4.86 12.63
C ARG A 184 4.27 -3.88 13.61
N VAL A 185 4.60 -2.61 13.53
CA VAL A 185 4.17 -1.54 14.47
C VAL A 185 2.64 -1.38 14.58
N ILE A 186 1.90 -1.88 13.60
CA ILE A 186 0.43 -1.77 13.55
C ILE A 186 -0.30 -2.85 14.37
N GLU A 187 0.40 -3.93 14.77
CA GLU A 187 -0.26 -5.14 15.30
C GLU A 187 -0.95 -4.89 16.65
N ASP A 188 -0.34 -4.09 17.54
CA ASP A 188 -0.81 -3.92 18.91
C ASP A 188 -2.00 -2.96 19.06
N GLU A 189 -2.08 -1.91 18.23
CA GLU A 189 -3.07 -0.83 18.39
C GLU A 189 -3.92 -0.61 17.14
N VAL A 190 -3.29 -0.47 15.97
CA VAL A 190 -3.98 -0.11 14.72
C VAL A 190 -4.87 -1.23 14.22
N VAL A 191 -4.40 -2.47 14.21
CA VAL A 191 -5.17 -3.63 13.74
C VAL A 191 -6.40 -3.86 14.62
N PRO A 192 -6.29 -3.97 15.97
CA PRO A 192 -7.46 -4.16 16.84
C PRO A 192 -8.48 -3.01 16.72
N THR A 193 -8.01 -1.77 16.63
CA THR A 193 -8.90 -0.61 16.44
C THR A 193 -9.60 -0.67 15.09
N SER A 194 -8.87 -1.01 14.02
CA SER A 194 -9.44 -1.16 12.69
C SER A 194 -10.53 -2.24 12.64
N GLU A 195 -10.29 -3.39 13.25
CA GLU A 195 -11.29 -4.47 13.36
C GLU A 195 -12.56 -4.00 14.08
N LYS A 196 -12.39 -3.30 15.20
CA LYS A 196 -13.50 -2.73 15.98
C LYS A 196 -14.32 -1.74 15.15
N GLU A 197 -13.65 -0.82 14.45
CA GLU A 197 -14.27 0.24 13.66
C GLU A 197 -14.74 -0.24 12.26
N GLY A 198 -14.35 -1.43 11.84
CA GLY A 198 -14.78 -2.03 10.58
C GLY A 198 -13.91 -1.68 9.38
N LEU A 199 -12.63 -1.36 9.60
CA LEU A 199 -11.64 -1.16 8.57
C LEU A 199 -10.81 -2.43 8.34
N SER A 200 -10.26 -2.57 7.13
CA SER A 200 -9.17 -3.51 6.83
C SER A 200 -7.90 -2.76 6.43
N GLN A 201 -6.77 -3.46 6.51
CA GLN A 201 -5.49 -2.96 6.05
C GLN A 201 -5.28 -3.27 4.56
N ILE A 202 -4.77 -2.28 3.81
CA ILE A 202 -4.17 -2.44 2.48
C ILE A 202 -2.70 -2.13 2.67
N VAL A 203 -1.84 -3.14 2.74
CA VAL A 203 -0.48 -2.92 3.23
C VAL A 203 0.51 -2.60 2.10
N TRP A 204 1.34 -1.59 2.31
CA TRP A 204 2.43 -1.27 1.40
C TRP A 204 3.77 -1.80 1.91
N SER A 205 4.73 -1.97 1.01
CA SER A 205 6.06 -2.56 1.28
C SER A 205 6.04 -3.93 1.96
N PRO A 206 5.23 -4.90 1.51
CA PRO A 206 5.22 -6.25 2.08
C PRO A 206 6.59 -6.96 1.96
N LEU A 207 7.43 -6.53 1.01
CA LEU A 207 8.80 -7.02 0.81
C LEU A 207 9.86 -6.19 1.55
N ALA A 208 9.49 -5.31 2.50
CA ALA A 208 10.40 -4.37 3.15
C ALA A 208 11.30 -3.67 2.11
N GLN A 209 10.67 -3.09 1.09
CA GLN A 209 11.32 -2.40 -0.04
C GLN A 209 12.32 -3.29 -0.85
N GLY A 210 12.11 -4.59 -0.83
CA GLY A 210 12.92 -5.58 -1.54
C GLY A 210 13.95 -6.30 -0.67
N VAL A 211 14.09 -5.95 0.60
CA VAL A 211 15.02 -6.65 1.53
C VAL A 211 14.59 -8.10 1.74
N LEU A 212 13.30 -8.36 1.89
CA LEU A 212 12.76 -9.70 2.08
C LEU A 212 12.82 -10.60 0.83
N THR A 213 13.30 -10.09 -0.31
CA THR A 213 13.64 -10.97 -1.47
C THR A 213 14.95 -11.73 -1.26
N GLY A 214 15.74 -11.36 -0.23
CA GLY A 214 17.04 -11.97 0.08
C GLY A 214 18.17 -11.54 -0.85
N LYS A 215 17.98 -10.57 -1.75
CA LYS A 215 19.02 -10.12 -2.71
C LYS A 215 20.13 -9.29 -2.06
N TYR A 216 19.89 -8.71 -0.89
CA TYR A 216 20.89 -7.97 -0.14
C TYR A 216 21.58 -8.90 0.84
N LEU A 217 22.91 -8.88 0.84
CA LEU A 217 23.74 -9.78 1.66
C LEU A 217 24.51 -9.00 2.72
N PRO A 218 24.66 -9.55 3.93
CA PRO A 218 25.46 -8.90 5.00
C PRO A 218 26.90 -8.62 4.51
N GLY A 219 27.45 -7.47 4.90
CA GLY A 219 28.83 -7.08 4.55
C GLY A 219 29.05 -6.75 3.07
N GLN A 220 28.01 -6.73 2.23
CA GLN A 220 28.13 -6.44 0.82
C GLN A 220 27.42 -5.14 0.45
N GLN A 221 27.94 -4.44 -0.57
CA GLN A 221 27.25 -3.30 -1.14
C GLN A 221 25.96 -3.76 -1.85
N PRO A 222 24.87 -2.98 -1.76
CA PRO A 222 23.66 -3.28 -2.52
C PRO A 222 23.93 -3.40 -4.03
N PRO A 223 23.27 -4.34 -4.73
CA PRO A 223 23.38 -4.43 -6.19
C PRO A 223 23.08 -3.09 -6.86
N PRO A 224 23.87 -2.63 -7.84
CA PRO A 224 23.73 -1.30 -8.44
C PRO A 224 22.36 -1.04 -9.10
N ASP A 225 21.74 -2.09 -9.63
CA ASP A 225 20.43 -2.08 -10.29
C ASP A 225 19.26 -2.26 -9.30
N SER A 226 19.55 -2.28 -7.99
CA SER A 226 18.56 -2.44 -6.94
C SER A 226 18.17 -1.08 -6.31
N ARG A 227 17.01 -1.04 -5.64
CA ARG A 227 16.56 0.15 -4.90
C ARG A 227 17.61 0.64 -3.89
N GLY A 228 18.28 -0.26 -3.19
CA GLY A 228 19.33 0.07 -2.22
C GLY A 228 20.59 0.65 -2.85
N GLY A 229 20.81 0.43 -4.14
CA GLY A 229 21.92 1.00 -4.92
C GLY A 229 21.67 2.45 -5.40
N HIS A 230 20.42 2.94 -5.35
CA HIS A 230 20.07 4.30 -5.76
C HIS A 230 20.08 5.25 -4.55
N SER A 231 20.81 6.37 -4.65
CA SER A 231 21.01 7.33 -3.54
C SER A 231 19.72 7.96 -3.03
N GLU A 232 18.75 8.24 -3.91
CA GLU A 232 17.48 8.89 -3.52
C GLU A 232 16.47 7.92 -2.87
N ALA A 233 16.49 6.65 -3.28
CA ALA A 233 15.59 5.63 -2.73
C ALA A 233 16.15 4.93 -1.49
N GLY A 234 17.47 5.01 -1.26
CA GLY A 234 18.18 4.28 -0.20
C GLY A 234 17.92 4.80 1.22
N GLY A 235 17.54 6.07 1.39
CA GLY A 235 17.37 6.66 2.72
C GLY A 235 16.34 5.97 3.60
N SER A 236 15.18 5.62 3.04
CA SER A 236 14.11 4.92 3.76
C SER A 236 14.42 3.44 4.06
N MET A 237 15.41 2.86 3.36
CA MET A 237 15.82 1.46 3.50
C MET A 237 16.93 1.24 4.53
N GLN A 238 17.64 2.29 4.96
CA GLN A 238 18.85 2.16 5.80
C GLN A 238 18.63 1.28 7.02
N ARG A 239 17.47 1.39 7.69
CA ARG A 239 17.12 0.57 8.85
C ARG A 239 17.06 -0.93 8.53
N PHE A 240 16.74 -1.31 7.29
CA PHE A 240 16.62 -2.70 6.85
C PHE A 240 17.91 -3.24 6.22
N LEU A 241 18.88 -2.37 5.87
CA LEU A 241 20.15 -2.75 5.24
C LEU A 241 21.26 -3.00 6.26
N ARG A 242 20.95 -3.02 7.57
CA ARG A 242 21.89 -3.37 8.61
C ARG A 242 22.27 -4.85 8.51
N ASP A 243 23.51 -5.17 8.75
CA ASP A 243 24.05 -6.55 8.62
C ASP A 243 23.33 -7.57 9.53
N ASP A 244 22.94 -7.17 10.73
CA ASP A 244 22.14 -8.02 11.62
C ASP A 244 20.77 -8.37 11.00
N VAL A 245 20.07 -7.39 10.46
CA VAL A 245 18.79 -7.60 9.77
C VAL A 245 18.96 -8.51 8.55
N LEU A 246 19.98 -8.21 7.72
CA LEU A 246 20.24 -9.00 6.51
C LEU A 246 20.61 -10.45 6.82
N THR A 247 21.36 -10.70 7.90
CA THR A 247 21.69 -12.06 8.37
C THR A 247 20.41 -12.84 8.69
N HIS A 248 19.52 -12.30 9.52
CA HIS A 248 18.25 -12.96 9.84
C HIS A 248 17.35 -13.17 8.62
N VAL A 249 17.37 -12.23 7.67
CA VAL A 249 16.63 -12.40 6.40
C VAL A 249 17.18 -13.59 5.59
N GLN A 250 18.50 -13.80 5.53
CA GLN A 250 19.07 -14.97 4.84
C GLN A 250 18.64 -16.29 5.51
N GLU A 251 18.46 -16.31 6.82
CA GLU A 251 18.02 -17.49 7.57
C GLU A 251 16.56 -17.88 7.29
N LEU A 252 15.77 -17.02 6.63
CA LEU A 252 14.42 -17.37 6.14
C LEU A 252 14.46 -18.27 4.89
N ARG A 253 15.59 -18.35 4.16
CA ARG A 253 15.69 -19.13 2.91
C ARG A 253 15.31 -20.62 3.06
N PRO A 254 15.77 -21.33 4.10
CA PRO A 254 15.36 -22.71 4.30
C PRO A 254 13.84 -22.86 4.49
N ILE A 255 13.19 -21.90 5.18
CA ILE A 255 11.74 -21.92 5.38
C ILE A 255 11.00 -21.75 4.05
N ALA A 256 11.43 -20.80 3.21
CA ALA A 256 10.86 -20.61 1.88
C ALA A 256 11.06 -21.86 1.01
N ALA A 257 12.27 -22.45 1.02
CA ALA A 257 12.61 -23.64 0.24
C ALA A 257 11.77 -24.85 0.67
N ASP A 258 11.59 -25.08 1.98
CA ASP A 258 10.75 -26.17 2.52
C ASP A 258 9.30 -26.09 2.01
N LEU A 259 8.81 -24.87 1.74
CA LEU A 259 7.47 -24.61 1.23
C LEU A 259 7.39 -24.53 -0.30
N GLY A 260 8.52 -24.63 -1.00
CA GLY A 260 8.58 -24.46 -2.46
C GLY A 260 8.27 -23.04 -2.91
N LEU A 261 8.49 -22.03 -2.05
CA LEU A 261 8.21 -20.62 -2.32
C LEU A 261 9.49 -19.84 -2.60
N SER A 262 9.40 -18.79 -3.41
CA SER A 262 10.43 -17.75 -3.42
C SER A 262 10.38 -16.95 -2.10
N MET A 263 11.47 -16.27 -1.77
CA MET A 263 11.52 -15.37 -0.60
C MET A 263 10.47 -14.26 -0.70
N ALA A 264 10.23 -13.74 -1.90
CA ALA A 264 9.20 -12.74 -2.15
C ALA A 264 7.79 -13.30 -1.91
N GLN A 265 7.53 -14.51 -2.42
CA GLN A 265 6.25 -15.19 -2.18
C GLN A 265 6.01 -15.49 -0.70
N LEU A 266 7.03 -15.93 0.04
CA LEU A 266 6.93 -16.14 1.49
C LEU A 266 6.57 -14.83 2.20
N ALA A 267 7.21 -13.72 1.86
CA ALA A 267 6.96 -12.42 2.49
C ALA A 267 5.55 -11.88 2.19
N VAL A 268 5.08 -12.00 0.96
CA VAL A 268 3.73 -11.59 0.58
C VAL A 268 2.68 -12.52 1.21
N ALA A 269 2.91 -13.83 1.18
CA ALA A 269 2.03 -14.80 1.84
C ALA A 269 1.92 -14.51 3.33
N TRP A 270 3.03 -14.16 3.99
CA TRP A 270 3.04 -13.86 5.42
C TRP A 270 2.14 -12.67 5.78
N VAL A 271 2.22 -11.54 5.08
CA VAL A 271 1.35 -10.39 5.38
C VAL A 271 -0.12 -10.71 5.17
N LEU A 272 -0.43 -11.59 4.22
CA LEU A 272 -1.80 -12.04 3.94
C LEU A 272 -2.35 -13.05 4.95
N GLN A 273 -1.53 -13.58 5.89
CA GLN A 273 -2.03 -14.40 6.99
C GLN A 273 -2.79 -13.58 8.05
N ASN A 274 -2.49 -12.29 8.18
CA ASN A 274 -3.24 -11.43 9.07
C ASN A 274 -4.68 -11.26 8.54
N PRO A 275 -5.72 -11.67 9.28
CA PRO A 275 -7.09 -11.65 8.78
C PRO A 275 -7.64 -10.24 8.54
N ASN A 276 -7.06 -9.22 9.17
CA ASN A 276 -7.44 -7.83 8.94
C ASN A 276 -6.78 -7.24 7.68
N VAL A 277 -5.78 -7.91 7.08
CA VAL A 277 -5.17 -7.48 5.81
C VAL A 277 -6.02 -7.94 4.63
N ALA A 278 -6.63 -6.98 3.93
CA ALA A 278 -7.42 -7.24 2.74
C ALA A 278 -6.55 -7.37 1.48
N ALA A 279 -5.48 -6.58 1.36
CA ALA A 279 -4.57 -6.65 0.23
C ALA A 279 -3.13 -6.28 0.59
N ALA A 280 -2.19 -6.91 -0.13
CA ALA A 280 -0.78 -6.53 -0.17
C ALA A 280 -0.49 -5.79 -1.49
N ILE A 281 0.03 -4.56 -1.40
CA ILE A 281 0.41 -3.78 -2.57
C ILE A 281 1.81 -4.20 -3.01
N ILE A 282 1.90 -4.69 -4.24
CA ILE A 282 3.18 -4.97 -4.89
C ILE A 282 3.48 -3.91 -5.95
N GLY A 283 4.75 -3.54 -6.08
CA GLY A 283 5.27 -2.78 -7.21
C GLY A 283 6.15 -3.70 -8.06
N ALA A 284 6.20 -3.44 -9.35
CA ALA A 284 7.07 -4.18 -10.26
C ALA A 284 7.72 -3.26 -11.29
N SER A 285 8.97 -3.54 -11.62
CA SER A 285 9.69 -2.91 -12.72
C SER A 285 9.74 -3.80 -13.98
N ARG A 286 9.31 -5.05 -13.85
CA ARG A 286 9.24 -6.06 -14.92
C ARG A 286 8.05 -6.97 -14.73
N PRO A 287 7.39 -7.44 -15.81
CA PRO A 287 6.20 -8.31 -15.75
C PRO A 287 6.39 -9.59 -14.94
N GLU A 288 7.60 -10.19 -14.99
CA GLU A 288 7.92 -11.44 -14.30
C GLU A 288 7.80 -11.30 -12.78
N GLN A 289 8.09 -10.11 -12.24
CA GLN A 289 7.92 -9.83 -10.81
C GLN A 289 6.45 -9.84 -10.39
N VAL A 290 5.55 -9.39 -11.25
CA VAL A 290 4.11 -9.48 -11.00
C VAL A 290 3.68 -10.94 -10.98
N GLN A 291 4.12 -11.72 -11.97
CA GLN A 291 3.80 -13.14 -12.10
C GLN A 291 4.33 -13.97 -10.92
N ASP A 292 5.53 -13.64 -10.41
CA ASP A 292 6.10 -14.31 -9.24
C ASP A 292 5.31 -13.96 -7.97
N ASN A 293 5.11 -12.68 -7.71
CA ASN A 293 4.45 -12.21 -6.47
C ASN A 293 2.98 -12.68 -6.37
N VAL A 294 2.28 -12.78 -7.49
CA VAL A 294 0.87 -13.18 -7.50
C VAL A 294 0.66 -14.64 -7.04
N GLN A 295 1.67 -15.48 -7.16
CA GLN A 295 1.64 -16.87 -6.69
C GLN A 295 1.53 -16.97 -5.14
N ALA A 296 1.84 -15.90 -4.43
CA ALA A 296 1.64 -15.84 -2.97
C ALA A 296 0.15 -15.81 -2.57
N ALA A 297 -0.74 -15.40 -3.50
CA ALA A 297 -2.17 -15.34 -3.22
C ALA A 297 -2.74 -16.73 -2.97
N GLY A 298 -3.44 -16.90 -1.84
CA GLY A 298 -4.03 -18.18 -1.46
C GLY A 298 -3.09 -19.15 -0.74
N VAL A 299 -1.78 -18.83 -0.66
CA VAL A 299 -0.85 -19.62 0.17
C VAL A 299 -1.24 -19.49 1.64
N ARG A 300 -1.36 -20.62 2.33
CA ARG A 300 -1.62 -20.69 3.78
C ARG A 300 -0.37 -21.18 4.50
N LEU A 301 0.13 -20.37 5.43
CA LEU A 301 1.25 -20.71 6.29
C LEU A 301 0.74 -21.32 7.59
N GLY A 302 1.21 -22.51 7.93
CA GLY A 302 0.86 -23.17 9.18
C GLY A 302 1.41 -22.42 10.41
N ALA A 303 0.81 -22.64 11.57
CA ALA A 303 1.25 -22.00 12.82
C ALA A 303 2.71 -22.31 13.19
N ASP A 304 3.20 -23.48 12.83
CA ASP A 304 4.62 -23.89 13.00
C ASP A 304 5.56 -23.06 12.11
N VAL A 305 5.16 -22.79 10.87
CA VAL A 305 5.92 -21.94 9.95
C VAL A 305 5.97 -20.50 10.46
N LEU A 306 4.83 -19.95 10.88
CA LEU A 306 4.77 -18.59 11.45
C LEU A 306 5.67 -18.46 12.67
N ARG A 307 5.65 -19.43 13.58
CA ARG A 307 6.54 -19.46 14.75
C ARG A 307 8.01 -19.52 14.34
N ARG A 308 8.39 -20.40 13.38
CA ARG A 308 9.77 -20.48 12.87
C ARG A 308 10.24 -19.12 12.29
N ILE A 309 9.38 -18.42 11.56
CA ILE A 309 9.68 -17.08 11.05
C ILE A 309 9.93 -16.10 12.22
N ASP A 310 9.08 -16.13 13.24
CA ASP A 310 9.23 -15.27 14.41
C ASP A 310 10.53 -15.57 15.21
N GLU A 311 10.87 -16.85 15.36
CA GLU A 311 12.11 -17.29 16.01
C GLU A 311 13.36 -16.84 15.22
N VAL A 312 13.31 -16.97 13.88
CA VAL A 312 14.43 -16.55 13.02
C VAL A 312 14.61 -15.04 13.04
N LEU A 313 13.53 -14.26 12.95
CA LEU A 313 13.65 -12.80 12.87
C LEU A 313 13.89 -12.13 14.22
N GLY A 314 13.43 -12.71 15.33
CA GLY A 314 13.73 -12.26 16.68
C GLY A 314 13.67 -10.74 16.90
N ASP A 315 14.76 -10.19 17.42
CA ASP A 315 14.85 -8.78 17.83
C ASP A 315 15.03 -7.77 16.69
N VAL A 316 15.22 -8.24 15.44
CA VAL A 316 15.36 -7.31 14.30
C VAL A 316 14.01 -6.80 13.79
N VAL A 317 12.90 -7.34 14.32
CA VAL A 317 11.54 -6.92 13.98
C VAL A 317 11.17 -5.64 14.74
N GLU A 318 10.75 -4.62 14.01
CA GLU A 318 10.21 -3.40 14.63
C GLU A 318 8.74 -3.59 15.00
N ARG A 319 8.41 -3.42 16.28
CA ARG A 319 7.06 -3.59 16.84
C ARG A 319 6.53 -2.38 17.60
N ASP A 320 7.36 -1.34 17.82
CA ASP A 320 6.99 -0.16 18.60
C ASP A 320 5.83 0.61 17.94
N PRO A 321 4.61 0.62 18.51
CA PRO A 321 3.46 1.30 17.94
C PRO A 321 3.65 2.82 17.87
N ALA A 322 4.54 3.40 18.67
CA ALA A 322 4.88 4.82 18.61
C ALA A 322 5.55 5.23 17.28
N LYS A 323 5.98 4.25 16.46
CA LYS A 323 6.54 4.48 15.14
C LYS A 323 5.48 4.47 14.01
N THR A 324 4.23 4.20 14.32
CA THR A 324 3.13 4.40 13.39
C THR A 324 3.06 5.88 13.02
N SER A 325 2.88 6.19 11.73
CA SER A 325 2.65 7.56 11.23
C SER A 325 3.83 8.56 11.37
N ARG A 326 5.02 8.10 11.70
CA ARG A 326 6.21 8.96 11.64
C ARG A 326 6.85 8.88 10.26
N GLY A 327 6.26 9.61 9.31
CA GLY A 327 6.82 9.85 7.99
C GLY A 327 7.62 11.13 7.94
#